data_a2fdb3d461978d86287cafbbef15d545
#
_entry.id   a2fdb3d461978d86287cafbbef15d545
#
_cell.length_a   1.000
_cell.length_b   1.000
_cell.length_c   1.000
_cell.angle_alpha   90.00
_cell.angle_beta   90.00
_cell.angle_gamma   90.00
#
_symmetry.space_group_name_H-M   'P 1'
#
loop_
_entity.id
_entity.type
_entity.pdbx_description
1 polymer ?
#
loop_
_entity_poly.entity_id
_entity_poly.type
_entity_poly.pdbx_seq_one_letter_code
_entity_poly.pdbx_strand_id
1 'polypeptide(L)' 'MERLNARERHIIDLRFYEGKTQMEVAREIGISQAQVSRLEKNALKTMRNYLRES' A
#
# COMPACT_ATOMS: atom_id res chain seq x y z
N MET A 1 9.16 14.16 -8.77
CA MET A 1 9.28 12.71 -8.80
C MET A 1 8.22 12.07 -7.93
N GLU A 2 7.54 11.10 -8.48
CA GLU A 2 6.49 10.40 -7.76
C GLU A 2 7.07 9.46 -6.71
N ARG A 3 6.56 9.56 -5.51
CA ARG A 3 6.96 8.67 -4.44
C ARG A 3 5.72 8.20 -3.70
N LEU A 4 5.84 7.05 -3.06
CA LEU A 4 4.77 6.58 -2.21
C LEU A 4 4.59 7.54 -1.05
N ASN A 5 3.33 7.87 -0.74
CA ASN A 5 3.09 8.65 0.46
C ASN A 5 3.23 7.75 1.68
N ALA A 6 3.26 8.35 2.88
CA ALA A 6 3.51 7.60 4.10
C ALA A 6 2.47 6.50 4.34
N ARG A 7 1.22 6.77 4.00
CA ARG A 7 0.15 5.79 4.20
C ARG A 7 0.29 4.60 3.27
N GLU A 8 0.59 4.86 2.00
CA GLU A 8 0.77 3.80 1.03
C GLU A 8 1.95 2.91 1.41
N ARG A 9 3.02 3.53 1.84
CA ARG A 9 4.20 2.78 2.27
C ARG A 9 3.90 1.93 3.49
N HIS A 10 3.15 2.48 4.44
CA HIS A 10 2.78 1.75 5.63
C HIS A 10 1.97 0.51 5.28
N ILE A 11 1.02 0.67 4.35
CA ILE A 11 0.20 -0.45 3.92
C ILE A 11 1.04 -1.52 3.25
N ILE A 12 1.97 -1.12 2.39
CA ILE A 12 2.85 -2.07 1.73
C ILE A 12 3.70 -2.82 2.75
N ASP A 13 4.23 -2.11 3.74
CA ASP A 13 5.03 -2.74 4.78
C ASP A 13 4.21 -3.77 5.55
N LEU A 14 2.99 -3.44 5.93
CA LEU A 14 2.14 -4.35 6.69
C LEU A 14 1.75 -5.56 5.86
N ARG A 15 1.48 -5.35 4.58
CA ARG A 15 1.05 -6.44 3.71
C ARG A 15 2.19 -7.37 3.32
N PHE A 16 3.34 -6.83 3.00
CA PHE A 16 4.42 -7.64 2.42
C PHE A 16 5.53 -7.99 3.40
N TYR A 17 5.83 -7.11 4.32
CA TYR A 17 6.84 -7.44 5.32
C TYR A 17 6.27 -8.19 6.50
N GLU A 18 5.09 -7.80 6.96
CA GLU A 18 4.49 -8.44 8.12
C GLU A 18 3.47 -9.51 7.76
N GLY A 19 3.08 -9.58 6.50
CA GLY A 19 2.17 -10.62 6.03
C GLY A 19 0.75 -10.48 6.52
N LYS A 20 0.31 -9.28 6.85
CA LYS A 20 -1.05 -9.05 7.33
C LYS A 20 -2.03 -9.04 6.17
N THR A 21 -3.27 -9.46 6.45
CA THR A 21 -4.33 -9.41 5.45
C THR A 21 -4.82 -7.98 5.30
N GLN A 22 -5.54 -7.72 4.20
CA GLN A 22 -6.11 -6.39 3.99
C GLN A 22 -7.05 -6.01 5.13
N MET A 23 -7.81 -6.97 5.65
CA MET A 23 -8.71 -6.69 6.77
C MET A 23 -7.94 -6.32 8.03
N GLU A 24 -6.86 -7.02 8.28
CA GLU A 24 -6.03 -6.70 9.44
C GLU A 24 -5.41 -5.32 9.32
N VAL A 25 -4.93 -4.98 8.13
CA VAL A 25 -4.36 -3.67 7.87
C VAL A 25 -5.41 -2.59 8.05
N ALA A 26 -6.61 -2.82 7.49
CA ALA A 26 -7.70 -1.86 7.60
C ALA A 26 -8.04 -1.59 9.06
N ARG A 27 -8.09 -2.65 9.86
CA ARG A 27 -8.41 -2.53 11.28
C ARG A 27 -7.31 -1.77 12.03
N GLU A 28 -6.07 -2.08 11.71
CA GLU A 28 -4.94 -1.46 12.40
C GLU A 28 -4.83 0.03 12.10
N ILE A 29 -5.04 0.40 10.83
CA ILE A 29 -4.93 1.80 10.40
C ILE A 29 -6.22 2.58 10.67
N GLY A 30 -7.35 1.88 10.75
CA GLY A 30 -8.63 2.51 11.01
C GLY A 30 -9.33 3.00 9.76
N ILE A 31 -9.20 2.28 8.67
CA ILE A 31 -9.89 2.59 7.42
C ILE A 31 -10.61 1.35 6.93
N SER A 32 -11.37 1.47 5.84
CA SER A 32 -12.10 0.34 5.30
C SER A 32 -11.18 -0.57 4.50
N GLN A 33 -11.58 -1.84 4.38
CA GLN A 33 -10.83 -2.78 3.56
C GLN A 33 -10.77 -2.32 2.10
N ALA A 34 -11.86 -1.75 1.61
CA ALA A 34 -11.90 -1.24 0.25
C ALA A 34 -10.85 -0.15 0.04
N GLN A 35 -10.66 0.68 1.05
CA GLN A 35 -9.64 1.72 1.00
C GLN A 35 -8.24 1.12 0.98
N VAL A 36 -8.02 0.10 1.81
CA VAL A 36 -6.72 -0.59 1.82
C VAL A 36 -6.44 -1.16 0.44
N SER A 37 -7.43 -1.83 -0.14
CA SER A 37 -7.26 -2.41 -1.47
C SER A 37 -6.91 -1.36 -2.50
N ARG A 38 -7.58 -0.23 -2.47
CA ARG A 38 -7.34 0.86 -3.41
C ARG A 38 -5.95 1.44 -3.23
N LEU A 39 -5.57 1.70 -1.97
CA LEU A 39 -4.26 2.26 -1.68
C LEU A 39 -3.14 1.31 -2.05
N GLU A 40 -3.38 0.02 -1.81
CA GLU A 40 -2.39 -0.99 -2.17
C GLU A 40 -2.19 -1.03 -3.69
N LYS A 41 -3.27 -0.97 -4.44
CA LYS A 41 -3.18 -0.97 -5.90
C LYS A 41 -2.46 0.27 -6.40
N ASN A 42 -2.76 1.42 -5.80
CA ASN A 42 -2.09 2.66 -6.19
C ASN A 42 -0.60 2.60 -5.88
N ALA A 43 -0.26 2.05 -4.72
CA ALA A 43 1.14 1.93 -4.33
C ALA A 43 1.90 1.03 -5.30
N LEU A 44 1.30 -0.11 -5.64
CA LEU A 44 1.95 -1.03 -6.57
C LEU A 44 2.10 -0.41 -7.95
N LYS A 45 1.11 0.34 -8.38
CA LYS A 45 1.17 1.02 -9.66
C LYS A 45 2.29 2.06 -9.69
N THR A 46 2.41 2.81 -8.60
CA THR A 46 3.47 3.82 -8.49
C THR A 46 4.85 3.16 -8.52
N MET A 47 5.01 2.08 -7.77
CA MET A 47 6.27 1.35 -7.74
C MET A 47 6.61 0.78 -9.12
N ARG A 48 5.61 0.26 -9.79
CA ARG A 48 5.80 -0.31 -11.12
C ARG A 48 6.25 0.75 -12.11
N ASN A 49 5.62 1.92 -12.06
CA ASN A 49 6.01 3.02 -12.95
C ASN A 49 7.42 3.49 -12.67
N TYR A 50 7.77 3.57 -11.41
CA TYR A 50 9.10 3.98 -11.01
C TYR A 50 10.16 3.02 -11.55
N LEU A 51 9.95 1.73 -11.37
CA LEU A 51 10.89 0.73 -11.86
C LEU A 51 10.98 0.73 -13.38
N ARG A 52 9.85 1.02 -14.01
CA ARG A 52 9.79 1.02 -15.45
C ARG A 52 10.61 2.16 -16.06
N GLU A 53 10.65 3.28 -15.36
CA GLU A 53 11.37 4.46 -15.84
C GLU A 53 12.85 4.42 -15.51
N SER A 54 13.24 3.59 -14.58
CA SER A 54 14.64 3.48 -14.21
C SER A 54 15.32 2.33 -14.96
#